data_cf680da86d3ffe3714bfd917c5f6525d
#
_entry.id   cf680da86d3ffe3714bfd917c5f6525d
#
_cell.length_a   1.000
_cell.length_b   1.000
_cell.length_c   1.000
_cell.angle_alpha   90.00
_cell.angle_beta   90.00
_cell.angle_gamma   90.00
#
_symmetry.space_group_name_H-M   'P 1'
#
loop_
_entity.id
_entity.type
_entity.pdbx_description
1 polymer ?
#
loop_
_entity_poly.entity_id
_entity_poly.type
_entity_poly.pdbx_seq_one_letter_code
_entity_poly.pdbx_strand_id
1 'polypeptide(L)' 'MMRTKTLKSRIKLTEGALVKLKERYERKSRELLAMKKELQTAQAAEILSALLKSGRSYEELMTFLKG' A
#
# COMPACT_ATOMS: atom_id res chain seq x y z
N MET A 1 20.86 -26.20 33.83
CA MET A 1 21.65 -26.77 32.75
C MET A 1 21.79 -25.79 31.60
N MET A 2 22.99 -25.68 31.08
CA MET A 2 23.34 -24.66 30.06
C MET A 2 22.49 -24.73 28.80
N ARG A 3 22.17 -25.96 28.35
CA ARG A 3 21.38 -26.14 27.10
C ARG A 3 19.98 -25.57 27.20
N THR A 4 19.31 -25.75 28.33
CA THR A 4 17.96 -25.22 28.54
C THR A 4 17.96 -23.69 28.53
N LYS A 5 18.93 -23.05 29.18
CA LYS A 5 19.09 -21.61 29.18
C LYS A 5 19.36 -21.07 27.78
N THR A 6 20.24 -21.75 27.04
CA THR A 6 20.57 -21.37 25.66
C THR A 6 19.37 -21.46 24.78
N LEU A 7 18.55 -22.50 24.87
CA LEU A 7 17.32 -22.66 24.08
C LEU A 7 16.31 -21.57 24.43
N LYS A 8 16.13 -21.27 25.71
CA LYS A 8 15.24 -20.19 26.14
C LYS A 8 15.68 -18.84 25.58
N SER A 9 16.97 -18.54 25.60
CA SER A 9 17.51 -17.32 25.03
C SER A 9 17.28 -17.24 23.52
N ARG A 10 17.51 -18.33 22.80
CA ARG A 10 17.31 -18.42 21.36
C ARG A 10 15.84 -18.23 20.99
N ILE A 11 14.94 -18.82 21.77
CA ILE A 11 13.50 -18.66 21.59
C ILE A 11 13.11 -17.18 21.72
N LYS A 12 13.58 -16.52 22.78
CA LYS A 12 13.30 -15.10 23.00
C LYS A 12 13.80 -14.22 21.85
N LEU A 13 15.01 -14.47 21.37
CA LEU A 13 15.59 -13.72 20.27
C LEU A 13 14.78 -13.92 18.99
N THR A 14 14.38 -15.16 18.73
CA THR A 14 13.59 -15.50 17.54
C THR A 14 12.20 -14.86 17.61
N GLU A 15 11.56 -14.93 18.76
CA GLU A 15 10.26 -14.27 18.97
C GLU A 15 10.34 -12.77 18.74
N GLY A 16 11.40 -12.14 19.27
CA GLY A 16 11.64 -10.71 19.05
C GLY A 16 11.85 -10.36 17.58
N ALA A 17 12.59 -11.20 16.87
CA ALA A 17 12.81 -11.04 15.43
C ALA A 17 11.51 -11.17 14.65
N LEU A 18 10.65 -12.11 15.02
CA LEU A 18 9.35 -12.30 14.39
C LEU A 18 8.43 -11.08 14.59
N VAL A 19 8.44 -10.53 15.81
CA VAL A 19 7.66 -9.31 16.08
C VAL A 19 8.12 -8.17 15.19
N LYS A 20 9.42 -7.96 15.05
CA LYS A 20 9.97 -6.91 14.19
C LYS A 20 9.64 -7.13 12.72
N LEU A 21 9.69 -8.37 12.26
CA LEU A 21 9.31 -8.71 10.88
C LEU A 21 7.83 -8.43 10.63
N LYS A 22 6.98 -8.77 11.59
CA LYS A 22 5.55 -8.51 11.50
C LYS A 22 5.28 -7.01 11.42
N GLU A 23 5.92 -6.21 12.27
CA GLU A 23 5.79 -4.76 12.25
C GLU A 23 6.24 -4.17 10.91
N ARG A 24 7.35 -4.66 10.38
CA ARG A 24 7.87 -4.23 9.08
C ARG A 24 6.91 -4.59 7.96
N TYR A 25 6.36 -5.80 7.99
CA TYR A 25 5.38 -6.25 7.01
C TYR A 25 4.13 -5.37 7.03
N GLU A 26 3.60 -5.08 8.20
CA GLU A 26 2.42 -4.22 8.35
C GLU A 26 2.67 -2.82 7.82
N ARG A 27 3.85 -2.26 8.10
CA ARG A 27 4.25 -0.95 7.61
C ARG A 27 4.35 -0.92 6.09
N LYS A 28 5.03 -1.91 5.52
CA LYS A 28 5.17 -2.02 4.06
C LYS A 28 3.83 -2.24 3.37
N SER A 29 2.95 -3.01 3.98
CA SER A 29 1.59 -3.22 3.45
C SER A 29 0.80 -1.91 3.41
N ARG A 30 0.91 -1.08 4.45
CA ARG A 30 0.26 0.24 4.48
C ARG A 30 0.86 1.18 3.43
N GLU A 31 2.18 1.17 3.27
CA GLU A 31 2.86 1.97 2.24
C GLU A 31 2.39 1.58 0.84
N LEU A 32 2.31 0.29 0.58
CA LEU A 32 1.85 -0.24 -0.71
C LEU A 32 0.40 0.20 -0.99
N LEU A 33 -0.46 0.10 0.00
CA LEU A 33 -1.85 0.51 -0.13
C LEU A 33 -1.96 2.01 -0.45
N ALA A 34 -1.17 2.84 0.25
CA ALA A 34 -1.12 4.27 0.01
C ALA A 34 -0.65 4.60 -1.40
N MET A 35 0.41 3.91 -1.88
CA MET A 35 0.93 4.11 -3.23
C MET A 35 -0.07 3.69 -4.30
N LYS A 36 -0.80 2.60 -4.09
CA LYS A 36 -1.87 2.17 -5.01
C LYS A 36 -2.96 3.22 -5.12
N LYS A 37 -3.31 3.82 -3.99
CA LYS A 37 -4.31 4.88 -3.93
C LYS A 37 -3.84 6.13 -4.68
N GLU A 38 -2.58 6.53 -4.49
CA GLU A 38 -1.97 7.64 -5.22
C GLU A 38 -1.95 7.38 -6.72
N LEU A 39 -1.62 6.15 -7.12
CA LEU A 39 -1.61 5.77 -8.53
C LEU A 39 -3.00 5.90 -9.14
N GLN A 40 -4.04 5.43 -8.47
CA GLN A 40 -5.41 5.56 -8.93
C GLN A 40 -5.81 7.02 -9.12
N THR A 41 -5.45 7.87 -8.17
CA THR A 41 -5.73 9.31 -8.23
C THR A 41 -4.99 9.95 -9.41
N ALA A 42 -3.72 9.62 -9.61
CA ALA A 42 -2.93 10.14 -10.72
C ALA A 42 -3.50 9.70 -12.07
N GLN A 43 -3.88 8.43 -12.19
CA GLN A 43 -4.47 7.90 -13.42
C GLN A 43 -5.81 8.57 -13.73
N ALA A 44 -6.64 8.79 -12.72
CA ALA A 44 -7.91 9.50 -12.89
C ALA A 44 -7.67 10.93 -13.37
N ALA A 45 -6.67 11.62 -12.81
CA ALA A 45 -6.30 12.98 -13.23
C ALA A 45 -5.80 13.01 -14.68
N GLU A 46 -5.01 12.01 -15.09
CA GLU A 46 -4.51 11.89 -16.47
C GLU A 46 -5.65 11.68 -17.45
N ILE A 47 -6.60 10.81 -17.12
CA ILE A 47 -7.78 10.55 -17.95
C ILE A 47 -8.60 11.83 -18.09
N LEU A 48 -8.86 12.50 -16.99
CA LEU A 48 -9.63 13.75 -17.00
C LEU A 48 -8.95 14.82 -17.87
N SER A 49 -7.63 14.98 -17.71
CA SER A 49 -6.83 15.91 -18.51
C SER A 49 -6.92 15.58 -20.01
N ALA A 50 -6.81 14.30 -20.35
CA ALA A 50 -6.91 13.85 -21.74
C ALA A 50 -8.29 14.16 -22.34
N LEU A 51 -9.35 13.93 -21.56
CA LEU A 51 -10.73 14.21 -22.00
C LEU A 51 -10.93 15.70 -22.22
N LEU A 52 -10.42 16.55 -21.33
CA LEU A 52 -10.50 18.01 -21.48
C LEU A 52 -9.74 18.48 -22.72
N LYS A 53 -8.55 17.94 -22.97
CA LYS A 53 -7.75 18.28 -24.16
C LYS A 53 -8.40 17.82 -25.46
N SER A 54 -9.20 16.75 -25.41
CA SER A 54 -9.90 16.26 -26.60
C SER A 54 -11.10 17.11 -26.96
N GLY A 55 -11.44 18.14 -26.18
CA GLY A 55 -12.54 19.05 -26.47
C GLY A 55 -13.92 18.50 -26.16
N ARG A 56 -14.02 17.47 -25.36
CA ARG A 56 -15.29 16.89 -24.97
C ARG A 56 -16.03 17.82 -24.02
N SER A 57 -17.36 17.85 -24.12
CA SER A 57 -18.20 18.68 -23.28
C SER A 57 -18.20 18.24 -21.83
N TYR A 58 -18.57 19.15 -20.95
CA TYR A 58 -18.73 18.86 -19.52
C TYR A 58 -19.72 17.72 -19.27
N GLU A 59 -20.83 17.72 -20.03
CA GLU A 59 -21.85 16.67 -19.93
C GLU A 59 -21.29 15.29 -20.26
N GLU A 60 -20.49 15.20 -21.32
CA GLU A 60 -19.82 13.94 -21.68
C GLU A 60 -18.88 13.46 -20.60
N LEU A 61 -18.12 14.38 -19.98
CA LEU A 61 -17.24 14.07 -18.88
C LEU A 61 -18.02 13.54 -17.68
N MET A 62 -19.12 14.19 -17.33
CA MET A 62 -19.96 13.77 -16.21
C MET A 62 -20.57 12.40 -16.45
N THR A 63 -21.03 12.13 -17.68
CA THR A 63 -21.55 10.83 -18.07
C THR A 63 -20.47 9.75 -17.94
N PHE A 64 -19.25 10.04 -18.39
CA PHE A 64 -18.11 9.13 -18.27
C PHE A 64 -17.79 8.81 -16.81
N LEU A 65 -17.77 9.84 -15.96
CA LEU A 65 -17.43 9.67 -14.54
C LEU A 65 -18.51 8.91 -13.76
N LYS A 66 -19.75 9.06 -14.15
CA LYS A 66 -20.87 8.35 -13.52
C LYS A 66 -21.00 6.90 -14.00
N GLY A 67 -20.54 6.67 -15.21
CA GLY A 67 -20.66 5.42 -15.91
C GLY A 67 -20.04 4.26 -15.28
#